data_33628373f9374034dc497653bfea50f7
#
_entry.id   33628373f9374034dc497653bfea50f7
#
_cell.length_a   1.000
_cell.length_b   1.000
_cell.length_c   1.000
_cell.angle_alpha   90.00
_cell.angle_beta   90.00
_cell.angle_gamma   90.00
#
_symmetry.space_group_name_H-M   'P 1'
#
loop_
_entity.id
_entity.type
_entity.pdbx_description
1 polymer ?
#
loop_
_entity_poly.entity_id
_entity_poly.type
_entity_poly.pdbx_seq_one_letter_code
_entity_poly.pdbx_strand_id
1 'polypeptide(L)'
;AGESLDVPVIGRLVERGLDDELKGTAYAVVDGVDGRTHHIRLPHLDAAGDSAPGSIVELRTYEDARGERRVALAVRSDLDLQHQVNASGATWLDRQSIAREPVAMSEGGFGAEVRHAMRQRAEHLVHEGFAEQQGRRVIFSRNLIETLRRREVDAVADWLAKETGQPFK
;
A
#
# COMPACT_ATOMS: atom_id res chain seq x y z
N ALA A 1 -7.27 14.55 -19.35
CA ALA A 1 -8.71 14.40 -19.46
C ALA A 1 -9.29 14.13 -18.07
N GLY A 2 -10.16 15.02 -17.61
CA GLY A 2 -10.68 15.01 -16.26
C GLY A 2 -11.59 13.83 -16.00
N GLU A 3 -11.00 12.76 -15.51
CA GLU A 3 -11.80 11.70 -14.92
C GLU A 3 -12.33 12.19 -13.58
N SER A 4 -13.63 12.04 -13.39
CA SER A 4 -14.25 12.28 -12.11
C SER A 4 -13.87 11.14 -11.17
N LEU A 5 -12.92 11.39 -10.26
CA LEU A 5 -12.58 10.42 -9.22
C LEU A 5 -13.55 10.58 -8.05
N ASP A 6 -14.80 10.18 -8.25
CA ASP A 6 -15.79 10.24 -7.17
C ASP A 6 -15.54 9.18 -6.10
N VAL A 7 -14.82 8.12 -6.47
CA VAL A 7 -14.41 7.04 -5.56
C VAL A 7 -12.88 7.08 -5.46
N PRO A 8 -12.30 7.00 -4.25
CA PRO A 8 -10.86 6.91 -4.10
C PRO A 8 -10.27 5.74 -4.88
N VAL A 9 -9.15 5.96 -5.55
CA VAL A 9 -8.46 4.93 -6.31
C VAL A 9 -7.17 4.56 -5.57
N ILE A 10 -6.99 3.28 -5.35
CA ILE A 10 -5.76 2.75 -4.78
C ILE A 10 -4.88 2.22 -5.90
N GLY A 11 -3.59 2.44 -5.80
CA GLY A 11 -2.67 2.01 -6.83
C GLY A 11 -1.22 2.03 -6.39
N ARG A 12 -0.36 1.70 -7.34
CA ARG A 12 1.10 1.72 -7.15
C ARG A 12 1.66 2.99 -7.77
N LEU A 13 2.43 3.73 -7.00
CA LEU A 13 3.17 4.87 -7.54
C LEU A 13 4.25 4.35 -8.50
N VAL A 14 4.16 4.74 -9.77
CA VAL A 14 5.11 4.35 -10.81
C VAL A 14 6.21 5.38 -10.93
N GLU A 15 5.82 6.66 -10.94
CA GLU A 15 6.73 7.77 -11.19
C GLU A 15 6.17 9.05 -10.58
N ARG A 16 7.05 9.92 -10.15
CA ARG A 16 6.72 11.29 -9.75
C ARG A 16 7.84 12.22 -10.15
N GLY A 17 7.51 13.48 -10.41
CA GLY A 17 8.51 14.45 -10.80
C GLY A 17 7.94 15.86 -10.94
N LEU A 18 8.80 16.77 -11.36
CA LEU A 18 8.41 18.14 -11.66
C LEU A 18 7.86 18.22 -13.09
N ASP A 19 6.71 18.88 -13.23
CA ASP A 19 6.08 19.14 -14.53
C ASP A 19 6.57 20.50 -15.05
N ASP A 20 6.57 21.50 -14.19
CA ASP A 20 7.05 22.85 -14.52
C ASP A 20 7.88 23.38 -13.35
N GLU A 21 9.19 23.54 -13.57
CA GLU A 21 10.12 24.02 -12.54
C GLU A 21 9.83 25.46 -12.12
N LEU A 22 9.36 26.28 -13.06
CA LEU A 22 9.08 27.69 -12.78
C LEU A 22 7.85 27.87 -11.90
N LYS A 23 6.82 27.03 -12.13
CA LYS A 23 5.57 27.06 -11.35
C LYS A 23 5.61 26.15 -10.13
N GLY A 24 6.62 25.31 -10.04
CA GLY A 24 6.72 24.30 -8.98
C GLY A 24 5.67 23.22 -9.05
N THR A 25 4.97 23.08 -10.19
CA THR A 25 3.97 22.03 -10.38
C THR A 25 4.64 20.67 -10.58
N ALA A 26 3.95 19.63 -10.14
CA ALA A 26 4.47 18.28 -10.18
C ALA A 26 3.47 17.33 -10.84
N TYR A 27 3.93 16.12 -11.12
CA TYR A 27 3.08 15.04 -11.61
C TYR A 27 3.36 13.75 -10.86
N ALA A 28 2.40 12.85 -10.91
CA ALA A 28 2.55 11.47 -10.48
C ALA A 28 1.86 10.56 -11.49
N VAL A 29 2.41 9.36 -11.67
CA VAL A 29 1.82 8.29 -12.46
C VAL A 29 1.53 7.14 -11.53
N VAL A 30 0.29 6.67 -11.52
CA VAL A 30 -0.18 5.63 -10.62
C VAL A 30 -0.88 4.53 -11.42
N ASP A 31 -0.42 3.30 -11.24
CA ASP A 31 -1.13 2.13 -11.75
C ASP A 31 -2.21 1.74 -10.74
N GLY A 32 -3.47 1.93 -11.13
CA GLY A 32 -4.61 1.68 -10.25
C GLY A 32 -5.02 0.21 -10.17
N VAL A 33 -5.59 -0.17 -9.04
CA VAL A 33 -6.21 -1.51 -8.87
C VAL A 33 -7.42 -1.67 -9.78
N ASP A 34 -7.90 -0.58 -10.37
CA ASP A 34 -8.94 -0.57 -11.40
C ASP A 34 -8.43 -1.00 -12.78
N GLY A 35 -7.14 -1.31 -12.90
CA GLY A 35 -6.49 -1.70 -14.14
C GLY A 35 -6.10 -0.54 -15.06
N ARG A 36 -6.27 0.69 -14.60
CA ARG A 36 -5.96 1.90 -15.35
C ARG A 36 -4.70 2.57 -14.85
N THR A 37 -4.00 3.26 -15.76
CA THR A 37 -2.88 4.11 -15.40
C THR A 37 -3.39 5.54 -15.27
N HIS A 38 -3.16 6.15 -14.11
CA HIS A 38 -3.61 7.50 -13.80
C HIS A 38 -2.44 8.48 -13.86
N HIS A 39 -2.57 9.51 -14.70
CA HIS A 39 -1.62 10.62 -14.79
C HIS A 39 -2.21 11.79 -14.04
N ILE A 40 -1.53 12.28 -13.02
CA ILE A 40 -2.07 13.24 -12.08
C ILE A 40 -1.17 14.46 -12.00
N ARG A 41 -1.79 15.63 -12.04
CA ARG A 41 -1.11 16.89 -11.74
C ARG A 41 -1.24 17.19 -10.26
N LEU A 42 -0.13 17.61 -9.67
CA LEU A 42 -0.06 18.01 -8.28
C LEU A 42 0.35 19.48 -8.19
N PRO A 43 -0.16 20.24 -7.22
CA PRO A 43 0.16 21.66 -7.12
C PRO A 43 1.65 21.94 -6.84
N HIS A 44 2.32 21.00 -6.22
CA HIS A 44 3.76 21.07 -5.94
C HIS A 44 4.30 19.66 -5.66
N LEU A 45 5.61 19.51 -5.73
CA LEU A 45 6.26 18.20 -5.58
C LEU A 45 6.01 17.57 -4.21
N ASP A 46 5.93 18.39 -3.16
CA ASP A 46 5.68 17.93 -1.80
C ASP A 46 4.31 17.25 -1.65
N ALA A 47 3.35 17.58 -2.53
CA ALA A 47 2.04 16.91 -2.54
C ALA A 47 2.12 15.44 -2.91
N ALA A 48 3.20 15.02 -3.58
CA ALA A 48 3.47 13.61 -3.87
C ALA A 48 4.14 12.90 -2.69
N GLY A 49 4.55 13.63 -1.65
CA GLY A 49 5.29 13.09 -0.51
C GLY A 49 6.68 12.61 -0.88
N ASP A 50 7.30 11.85 0.01
CA ASP A 50 8.64 11.28 -0.19
C ASP A 50 8.58 9.82 -0.65
N SER A 51 7.42 9.35 -1.07
CA SER A 51 7.23 7.95 -1.44
C SER A 51 8.04 7.57 -2.66
N ALA A 52 8.70 6.43 -2.59
CA ALA A 52 9.44 5.86 -3.70
C ALA A 52 8.50 5.14 -4.68
N PRO A 53 8.91 4.99 -5.96
CA PRO A 53 8.20 4.11 -6.88
C PRO A 53 8.01 2.71 -6.27
N GLY A 54 6.84 2.14 -6.47
CA GLY A 54 6.44 0.87 -5.86
C GLY A 54 5.55 1.02 -4.63
N SER A 55 5.53 2.20 -4.00
CA SER A 55 4.66 2.48 -2.85
C SER A 55 3.18 2.35 -3.23
N ILE A 56 2.36 1.93 -2.27
CA ILE A 56 0.92 1.87 -2.44
C ILE A 56 0.34 3.21 -1.99
N VAL A 57 -0.43 3.82 -2.87
CA VAL A 57 -1.01 5.15 -2.67
C VAL A 57 -2.51 5.15 -2.93
N GLU A 58 -3.18 6.16 -2.39
CA GLU A 58 -4.60 6.39 -2.61
C GLU A 58 -4.78 7.77 -3.21
N LEU A 59 -5.53 7.82 -4.30
CA LEU A 59 -5.91 9.05 -4.97
C LEU A 59 -7.30 9.45 -4.52
N ARG A 60 -7.43 10.66 -3.99
CA ARG A 60 -8.71 11.23 -3.58
C ARG A 60 -8.93 12.56 -4.27
N THR A 61 -10.17 12.81 -4.67
CA THR A 61 -10.57 14.15 -5.10
C THR A 61 -11.13 14.93 -3.93
N TYR A 62 -10.85 16.22 -3.94
CA TYR A 62 -11.41 17.17 -2.98
C TYR A 62 -11.65 18.52 -3.64
N GLU A 63 -12.49 19.34 -3.04
CA GLU A 63 -12.68 20.71 -3.47
C GLU A 63 -11.78 21.62 -2.64
N ASP A 64 -11.04 22.50 -3.30
CA ASP A 64 -10.24 23.50 -2.61
C ASP A 64 -11.10 24.70 -2.17
N ALA A 65 -10.46 25.71 -1.54
CA ALA A 65 -11.16 26.88 -1.05
C ALA A 65 -11.84 27.70 -2.15
N ARG A 66 -11.47 27.50 -3.41
CA ARG A 66 -12.06 28.17 -4.59
C ARG A 66 -13.16 27.33 -5.24
N GLY A 67 -13.47 26.16 -4.70
CA GLY A 67 -14.44 25.23 -5.29
C GLY A 67 -13.89 24.44 -6.47
N GLU A 68 -12.59 24.49 -6.75
CA GLU A 68 -11.99 23.71 -7.81
C GLU A 68 -11.68 22.30 -7.33
N ARG A 69 -11.90 21.32 -8.20
CA ARG A 69 -11.57 19.92 -7.93
C ARG A 69 -10.06 19.70 -8.01
N ARG A 70 -9.52 19.14 -6.96
CA ARG A 70 -8.10 18.79 -6.84
C ARG A 70 -7.97 17.32 -6.51
N VAL A 71 -6.80 16.76 -6.82
CA VAL A 71 -6.45 15.38 -6.47
C VAL A 71 -5.37 15.41 -5.41
N ALA A 72 -5.58 14.64 -4.35
CA ALA A 72 -4.59 14.41 -3.30
C ALA A 72 -4.09 12.98 -3.38
N LEU A 73 -2.82 12.79 -3.06
CA LEU A 73 -2.16 11.50 -3.03
C LEU A 73 -1.78 11.19 -1.58
N ALA A 74 -2.31 10.10 -1.05
CA ALA A 74 -2.01 9.65 0.31
C ALA A 74 -1.28 8.31 0.27
N VAL A 75 -0.22 8.17 1.05
CA VAL A 75 0.55 6.93 1.12
C VAL A 75 -0.18 5.92 2.01
N ARG A 76 -0.36 4.70 1.52
CA ARG A 76 -0.92 3.58 2.27
C ARG A 76 0.16 2.61 2.73
N SER A 77 1.23 2.47 1.96
CA SER A 77 2.38 1.65 2.33
C SER A 77 3.61 2.12 1.57
N ASP A 78 4.72 2.23 2.26
CA ASP A 78 6.02 2.52 1.64
C ASP A 78 6.66 1.27 1.03
N LEU A 79 6.14 0.09 1.36
CA LEU A 79 6.63 -1.16 0.82
C LEU A 79 5.92 -1.50 -0.50
N ASP A 80 6.68 -1.94 -1.49
CA ASP A 80 6.11 -2.51 -2.70
C ASP A 80 5.48 -3.89 -2.41
N LEU A 81 4.76 -4.44 -3.38
CA LEU A 81 4.05 -5.71 -3.20
C LEU A 81 4.98 -6.85 -2.80
N GLN A 82 6.14 -6.95 -3.44
CA GLN A 82 7.06 -8.07 -3.20
C GLN A 82 7.64 -8.01 -1.77
N HIS A 83 7.98 -6.83 -1.30
CA HIS A 83 8.45 -6.67 0.08
C HIS A 83 7.33 -6.94 1.09
N GLN A 84 6.10 -6.58 0.77
CA GLN A 84 4.95 -6.90 1.62
C GLN A 84 4.71 -8.40 1.73
N VAL A 85 4.86 -9.15 0.64
CA VAL A 85 4.67 -10.62 0.64
C VAL A 85 5.55 -11.28 1.68
N ASN A 86 6.79 -10.83 1.82
CA ASN A 86 7.79 -11.44 2.69
C ASN A 86 8.01 -10.70 4.01
N ALA A 87 7.25 -9.67 4.29
CA ALA A 87 7.44 -8.84 5.48
C ALA A 87 7.14 -9.60 6.77
N SER A 88 7.87 -9.28 7.83
CA SER A 88 7.65 -9.85 9.17
C SER A 88 6.49 -9.19 9.91
N GLY A 89 6.23 -7.92 9.63
CA GLY A 89 5.17 -7.15 10.28
C GLY A 89 3.88 -7.10 9.48
N ALA A 90 2.93 -6.33 9.97
CA ALA A 90 1.66 -6.11 9.30
C ALA A 90 1.85 -5.28 8.03
N THR A 91 1.16 -5.65 6.96
CA THR A 91 1.25 -4.99 5.67
C THR A 91 -0.11 -4.51 5.18
N TRP A 92 -0.10 -3.70 4.13
CA TRP A 92 -1.32 -3.30 3.44
C TRP A 92 -2.06 -4.52 2.86
N LEU A 93 -1.33 -5.53 2.35
CA LEU A 93 -1.93 -6.77 1.85
C LEU A 93 -2.74 -7.47 2.95
N ASP A 94 -2.23 -7.52 4.16
CA ASP A 94 -2.91 -8.14 5.30
C ASP A 94 -4.20 -7.39 5.63
N ARG A 95 -4.17 -6.07 5.58
CA ARG A 95 -5.34 -5.23 5.81
C ARG A 95 -6.43 -5.48 4.77
N GLN A 96 -6.03 -5.68 3.50
CA GLN A 96 -6.98 -6.03 2.45
C GLN A 96 -7.60 -7.41 2.67
N SER A 97 -6.80 -8.37 3.13
CA SER A 97 -7.27 -9.74 3.35
C SER A 97 -8.31 -9.87 4.47
N ILE A 98 -8.26 -8.99 5.47
CA ILE A 98 -9.21 -9.01 6.58
C ILE A 98 -10.29 -7.92 6.50
N ALA A 99 -10.23 -7.07 5.48
CA ALA A 99 -11.19 -5.97 5.33
C ALA A 99 -12.60 -6.51 5.08
N ARG A 100 -13.60 -5.88 5.69
CA ARG A 100 -15.01 -6.21 5.44
C ARG A 100 -15.41 -5.90 4.00
N GLU A 101 -14.92 -4.78 3.50
CA GLU A 101 -15.17 -4.31 2.14
C GLU A 101 -13.82 -4.13 1.43
N PRO A 102 -13.24 -5.23 0.92
CA PRO A 102 -11.98 -5.13 0.21
C PRO A 102 -12.15 -4.29 -1.05
N VAL A 103 -11.09 -3.61 -1.45
CA VAL A 103 -11.08 -2.80 -2.67
C VAL A 103 -11.35 -3.71 -3.88
N ALA A 104 -12.24 -3.27 -4.77
CA ALA A 104 -12.47 -3.98 -6.02
C ALA A 104 -11.20 -3.93 -6.88
N MET A 105 -10.81 -5.07 -7.41
CA MET A 105 -9.58 -5.21 -8.18
C MET A 105 -9.91 -5.73 -9.58
N SER A 106 -9.30 -5.10 -10.58
CA SER A 106 -9.45 -5.50 -11.98
C SER A 106 -8.89 -6.89 -12.22
N GLU A 107 -9.36 -7.55 -13.29
CA GLU A 107 -8.85 -8.86 -13.69
C GLU A 107 -7.45 -8.79 -14.30
N GLY A 108 -7.09 -7.66 -14.89
CA GLY A 108 -5.78 -7.41 -15.47
C GLY A 108 -5.04 -6.28 -14.78
N GLY A 109 -3.85 -5.96 -15.26
CA GLY A 109 -3.05 -4.85 -14.77
C GLY A 109 -2.68 -4.97 -13.30
N PHE A 110 -2.61 -3.85 -12.62
CA PHE A 110 -2.17 -3.81 -11.23
C PHE A 110 -3.13 -4.54 -10.29
N GLY A 111 -4.44 -4.52 -10.56
CA GLY A 111 -5.41 -5.29 -9.76
C GLY A 111 -5.09 -6.78 -9.73
N ALA A 112 -4.70 -7.34 -10.87
CA ALA A 112 -4.29 -8.74 -10.96
C ALA A 112 -2.98 -9.00 -10.19
N GLU A 113 -2.02 -8.07 -10.25
CA GLU A 113 -0.77 -8.18 -9.50
C GLU A 113 -1.03 -8.18 -7.99
N VAL A 114 -1.93 -7.33 -7.51
CA VAL A 114 -2.30 -7.28 -6.09
C VAL A 114 -2.96 -8.59 -5.66
N ARG A 115 -3.90 -9.13 -6.45
CA ARG A 115 -4.54 -10.41 -6.13
C ARG A 115 -3.52 -11.55 -6.04
N HIS A 116 -2.56 -11.56 -6.96
CA HIS A 116 -1.49 -12.55 -6.94
C HIS A 116 -0.61 -12.38 -5.69
N ALA A 117 -0.24 -11.16 -5.35
CA ALA A 117 0.53 -10.85 -4.13
C ALA A 117 -0.24 -11.25 -2.86
N MET A 118 -1.55 -11.06 -2.83
CA MET A 118 -2.38 -11.48 -1.70
C MET A 118 -2.34 -12.99 -1.52
N ARG A 119 -2.38 -13.75 -2.60
CA ARG A 119 -2.26 -15.22 -2.54
C ARG A 119 -0.88 -15.63 -2.03
N GLN A 120 0.18 -15.02 -2.53
CA GLN A 120 1.54 -15.29 -2.06
C GLN A 120 1.70 -14.94 -0.58
N ARG A 121 1.15 -13.81 -0.15
CA ARG A 121 1.17 -13.41 1.26
C ARG A 121 0.41 -14.40 2.13
N ALA A 122 -0.75 -14.85 1.69
CA ALA A 122 -1.54 -15.85 2.42
C ALA A 122 -0.74 -17.16 2.62
N GLU A 123 -0.08 -17.64 1.57
CA GLU A 123 0.78 -18.83 1.66
C GLU A 123 1.93 -18.61 2.65
N HIS A 124 2.56 -17.45 2.61
CA HIS A 124 3.62 -17.08 3.54
C HIS A 124 3.12 -17.10 4.99
N LEU A 125 1.96 -16.50 5.25
CA LEU A 125 1.37 -16.46 6.59
C LEU A 125 0.97 -17.85 7.09
N VAL A 126 0.47 -18.72 6.22
CA VAL A 126 0.18 -20.12 6.57
C VAL A 126 1.46 -20.85 6.96
N HIS A 127 2.51 -20.68 6.16
CA HIS A 127 3.81 -21.30 6.44
C HIS A 127 4.41 -20.83 7.77
N GLU A 128 4.23 -19.55 8.10
CA GLU A 128 4.72 -18.96 9.35
C GLU A 128 3.78 -19.21 10.55
N GLY A 129 2.63 -19.83 10.34
CA GLY A 129 1.69 -20.14 11.43
C GLY A 129 0.73 -19.01 11.80
N PHE A 130 0.61 -17.97 10.98
CA PHE A 130 -0.27 -16.81 11.23
C PHE A 130 -1.61 -16.89 10.52
N ALA A 131 -1.81 -17.89 9.68
CA ALA A 131 -3.07 -18.15 9.00
C ALA A 131 -3.26 -19.66 8.87
N GLU A 132 -4.50 -20.09 8.64
CA GLU A 132 -4.85 -21.49 8.55
C GLU A 132 -5.36 -21.84 7.17
N GLN A 133 -4.83 -22.92 6.60
CA GLN A 133 -5.28 -23.45 5.32
C GLN A 133 -6.46 -24.38 5.55
N GLN A 134 -7.61 -24.05 4.96
CA GLN A 134 -8.81 -24.91 4.98
C GLN A 134 -9.24 -25.20 3.54
N GLY A 135 -8.84 -26.36 3.02
CA GLY A 135 -9.07 -26.70 1.63
C GLY A 135 -8.35 -25.73 0.69
N ARG A 136 -9.10 -25.05 -0.17
CA ARG A 136 -8.56 -24.03 -1.09
C ARG A 136 -8.56 -22.62 -0.48
N ARG A 137 -9.09 -22.49 0.73
CA ARG A 137 -9.25 -21.19 1.38
C ARG A 137 -8.21 -21.04 2.48
N VAL A 138 -7.81 -19.79 2.70
CA VAL A 138 -6.97 -19.41 3.83
C VAL A 138 -7.82 -18.59 4.78
N ILE A 139 -7.80 -18.96 6.04
CA ILE A 139 -8.56 -18.29 7.10
C ILE A 139 -7.63 -17.46 7.93
N PHE A 140 -7.98 -16.18 8.09
CA PHE A 140 -7.22 -15.20 8.85
C PHE A 140 -7.93 -14.89 10.16
N SER A 141 -7.16 -14.75 11.24
CA SER A 141 -7.70 -14.29 12.52
C SER A 141 -8.05 -12.80 12.45
N ARG A 142 -9.08 -12.39 13.21
CA ARG A 142 -9.46 -10.96 13.31
C ARG A 142 -8.36 -10.09 13.90
N ASN A 143 -7.49 -10.67 14.72
CA ASN A 143 -6.38 -9.96 15.35
C ASN A 143 -5.06 -10.12 14.58
N LEU A 144 -5.11 -10.51 13.32
CA LEU A 144 -3.92 -10.73 12.49
C LEU A 144 -2.97 -9.52 12.52
N ILE A 145 -3.49 -8.32 12.35
CA ILE A 145 -2.67 -7.10 12.29
C ILE A 145 -1.93 -6.88 13.61
N GLU A 146 -2.61 -7.02 14.73
CA GLU A 146 -2.00 -6.86 16.05
C GLU A 146 -0.93 -7.92 16.29
N THR A 147 -1.20 -9.15 15.91
CA THR A 147 -0.27 -10.28 16.06
C THR A 147 1.01 -10.03 15.26
N LEU A 148 0.87 -9.59 14.01
CA LEU A 148 2.02 -9.29 13.15
C LEU A 148 2.80 -8.07 13.64
N ARG A 149 2.14 -7.05 14.14
CA ARG A 149 2.81 -5.89 14.74
C ARG A 149 3.63 -6.29 15.97
N ARG A 150 3.09 -7.14 16.82
CA ARG A 150 3.79 -7.64 18.00
C ARG A 150 5.01 -8.45 17.59
N ARG A 151 4.88 -9.31 16.59
CA ARG A 151 6.00 -10.07 16.05
C ARG A 151 7.12 -9.16 15.56
N GLU A 152 6.79 -8.09 14.85
CA GLU A 152 7.77 -7.12 14.36
C GLU A 152 8.52 -6.45 15.49
N VAL A 153 7.83 -6.04 16.55
CA VAL A 153 8.44 -5.43 17.74
C VAL A 153 9.38 -6.43 18.41
N ASP A 154 8.97 -7.68 18.59
CA ASP A 154 9.80 -8.72 19.20
C ASP A 154 11.05 -9.00 18.36
N ALA A 155 10.94 -9.01 17.03
CA ALA A 155 12.06 -9.22 16.13
C ALA A 155 13.08 -8.07 16.23
N VAL A 156 12.60 -6.83 16.31
CA VAL A 156 13.48 -5.65 16.51
C VAL A 156 14.16 -5.72 17.87
N ALA A 157 13.46 -6.08 18.93
CA ALA A 157 14.02 -6.22 20.27
C ALA A 157 15.11 -7.29 20.32
N ASP A 158 14.88 -8.44 19.68
CA ASP A 158 15.86 -9.51 19.58
C ASP A 158 17.11 -9.07 18.82
N TRP A 159 16.93 -8.36 17.72
CA TRP A 159 18.04 -7.81 16.93
C TRP A 159 18.88 -6.84 17.76
N LEU A 160 18.23 -5.91 18.46
CA LEU A 160 18.92 -4.94 19.32
C LEU A 160 19.66 -5.64 20.48
N ALA A 161 19.06 -6.66 21.07
CA ALA A 161 19.71 -7.43 22.13
C ALA A 161 20.98 -8.10 21.63
N LYS A 162 20.99 -8.66 20.42
CA LYS A 162 22.18 -9.27 19.80
C LYS A 162 23.25 -8.24 19.50
N GLU A 163 22.90 -7.07 18.99
CA GLU A 163 23.83 -6.00 18.64
C GLU A 163 24.45 -5.36 19.88
N THR A 164 23.68 -5.20 20.96
CA THR A 164 24.14 -4.55 22.18
C THR A 164 24.74 -5.52 23.22
N GLY A 165 24.49 -6.82 23.04
CA GLY A 165 24.88 -7.83 24.01
C GLY A 165 24.08 -7.78 25.32
N GLN A 166 22.98 -7.03 25.35
CA GLN A 166 22.13 -6.89 26.53
C GLN A 166 20.71 -7.34 26.23
N PRO A 167 20.12 -8.23 27.02
CA PRO A 167 18.75 -8.64 26.81
C PRO A 167 17.78 -7.51 27.14
N PHE A 168 16.75 -7.37 26.33
CA PHE A 168 15.61 -6.50 26.62
C PHE A 168 14.75 -7.14 27.69
N LYS A 169 14.40 -6.36 28.68
CA LYS A 169 13.49 -6.79 29.74
C LYS A 169 12.07 -6.28 29.44
#